data_09578bd9b2c433f21e552a745beac80e
#
_entry.id   09578bd9b2c433f21e552a745beac80e
#
_cell.length_a   1.000
_cell.length_b   1.000
_cell.length_c   1.000
_cell.angle_alpha   90.00
_cell.angle_beta   90.00
_cell.angle_gamma   90.00
#
_symmetry.space_group_name_H-M   'P 1'
#
loop_
_entity.id
_entity.type
_entity.pdbx_description
1 polymer ?
#
loop_
_entity_poly.entity_id
_entity_poly.type
_entity_poly.pdbx_seq_one_letter_code
_entity_poly.pdbx_strand_id
1 'polypeptide(L)'
;MNRILVVEDEKKLARYLQLELTHEGYEVRLAHDGRSALTTHADWPCDLILLDLMLPELSGIEVCRRIRQKDNVPIIMLTAKDDVSDKVMGLDMGADDYMTKPFAIEELLARIRVAL
;
A
#
# COMPACT_ATOMS: atom_id res chain seq x y z
N MET A 1 5.16 -15.26 9.86
CA MET A 1 5.43 -13.81 9.80
C MET A 1 4.77 -13.25 8.55
N ASN A 2 3.93 -12.24 8.71
CA ASN A 2 3.25 -11.65 7.56
C ASN A 2 4.17 -10.75 6.74
N ARG A 3 3.98 -10.75 5.44
CA ARG A 3 4.75 -9.96 4.49
C ARG A 3 3.95 -8.75 4.05
N ILE A 4 4.57 -7.59 4.10
CA ILE A 4 3.95 -6.33 3.67
C ILE A 4 4.80 -5.69 2.57
N LEU A 5 4.16 -5.38 1.44
CA LEU A 5 4.77 -4.60 0.37
C LEU A 5 4.36 -3.15 0.54
N VAL A 6 5.33 -2.26 0.66
CA VAL A 6 5.09 -0.82 0.76
C VAL A 6 5.43 -0.18 -0.57
N VAL A 7 4.43 0.41 -1.23
CA VAL A 7 4.58 1.07 -2.53
C VAL A 7 4.48 2.57 -2.33
N GLU A 8 5.64 3.22 -2.28
CA GLU A 8 5.77 4.64 -1.97
C GLU A 8 6.98 5.21 -2.68
N ASP A 9 6.81 6.28 -3.47
CA ASP A 9 7.91 6.90 -4.20
C ASP A 9 8.76 7.83 -3.34
N GLU A 10 8.20 8.39 -2.26
CA GLU A 10 8.97 9.21 -1.33
C GLU A 10 9.82 8.30 -0.46
N LYS A 11 11.12 8.28 -0.74
CA LYS A 11 12.04 7.31 -0.12
C LYS A 11 12.13 7.44 1.40
N LYS A 12 12.07 8.65 1.93
CA LYS A 12 12.12 8.86 3.39
C LYS A 12 10.89 8.26 4.08
N LEU A 13 9.72 8.47 3.52
CA LEU A 13 8.49 7.90 4.06
C LEU A 13 8.48 6.39 3.93
N ALA A 14 8.90 5.87 2.78
CA ALA A 14 9.01 4.43 2.57
C ALA A 14 9.94 3.79 3.62
N ARG A 15 11.09 4.42 3.89
CA ARG A 15 12.04 3.94 4.90
C ARG A 15 11.45 3.98 6.30
N TYR A 16 10.76 5.06 6.65
CA TYR A 16 10.08 5.19 7.93
C TYR A 16 9.08 4.06 8.14
N LEU A 17 8.24 3.80 7.13
CA LEU A 17 7.26 2.73 7.19
C LEU A 17 7.93 1.37 7.30
N GLN A 18 9.00 1.14 6.56
CA GLN A 18 9.76 -0.11 6.64
C GLN A 18 10.26 -0.36 8.06
N LEU A 19 10.83 0.65 8.70
CA LEU A 19 11.37 0.52 10.05
C LEU A 19 10.26 0.25 11.07
N GLU A 20 9.16 1.00 11.00
CA GLU A 20 8.04 0.82 11.93
C GLU A 20 7.38 -0.55 11.78
N LEU A 21 7.16 -0.99 10.55
CA LEU A 21 6.52 -2.29 10.30
C LEU A 21 7.45 -3.45 10.66
N THR A 22 8.74 -3.32 10.38
CA THR A 22 9.71 -4.33 10.77
C THR A 22 9.77 -4.47 12.30
N HIS A 23 9.70 -3.34 13.01
CA HIS A 23 9.66 -3.34 14.47
C HIS A 23 8.45 -4.09 15.01
N GLU A 24 7.32 -4.06 14.29
CA GLU A 24 6.10 -4.79 14.68
C GLU A 24 6.14 -6.28 14.29
N GLY A 25 7.23 -6.73 13.72
CA GLY A 25 7.41 -8.16 13.40
C GLY A 25 7.04 -8.54 11.98
N TYR A 26 6.76 -7.60 11.10
CA TYR A 26 6.44 -7.89 9.70
C TYR A 26 7.71 -8.00 8.86
N GLU A 27 7.66 -8.85 7.82
CA GLU A 27 8.65 -8.81 6.74
C GLU A 27 8.22 -7.72 5.75
N VAL A 28 9.12 -6.83 5.35
CA VAL A 28 8.75 -5.67 4.54
C VAL A 28 9.65 -5.57 3.32
N ARG A 29 9.06 -5.36 2.16
CA ARG A 29 9.77 -4.94 0.96
C ARG A 29 9.20 -3.62 0.47
N LEU A 30 10.05 -2.83 -0.19
CA LEU A 30 9.69 -1.52 -0.72
C LEU A 30 9.66 -1.57 -2.24
N ALA A 31 8.71 -0.83 -2.83
CA ALA A 31 8.72 -0.51 -4.25
C ALA A 31 8.45 0.99 -4.37
N HIS A 32 9.15 1.66 -5.28
CA HIS A 32 9.08 3.12 -5.37
C HIS A 32 8.30 3.61 -6.60
N ASP A 33 7.76 2.69 -7.39
CA ASP A 33 6.94 2.99 -8.55
C ASP A 33 5.96 1.85 -8.81
N GLY A 34 4.96 2.10 -9.67
CA GLY A 34 3.91 1.13 -9.91
C GLY A 34 4.36 -0.14 -10.60
N ARG A 35 5.30 -0.03 -11.54
CA ARG A 35 5.79 -1.21 -12.27
C ARG A 35 6.61 -2.12 -11.37
N SER A 36 7.48 -1.53 -10.54
CA SER A 36 8.24 -2.30 -9.54
C SER A 36 7.32 -2.99 -8.55
N ALA A 37 6.22 -2.32 -8.18
CA ALA A 37 5.24 -2.92 -7.27
C ALA A 37 4.65 -4.21 -7.86
N LEU A 38 4.26 -4.18 -9.13
CA LEU A 38 3.68 -5.36 -9.79
C LEU A 38 4.71 -6.49 -9.89
N THR A 39 5.94 -6.16 -10.29
CA THR A 39 7.00 -7.15 -10.40
C THR A 39 7.34 -7.75 -9.03
N THR A 40 7.48 -6.91 -8.02
CA THR A 40 7.81 -7.36 -6.67
C THR A 40 6.72 -8.26 -6.11
N HIS A 41 5.45 -7.88 -6.28
CA HIS A 41 4.35 -8.69 -5.79
C HIS A 41 4.29 -10.06 -6.49
N ALA A 42 4.59 -10.11 -7.78
CA ALA A 42 4.62 -11.37 -8.52
C ALA A 42 5.73 -12.30 -8.01
N ASP A 43 6.91 -11.73 -7.71
CA ASP A 43 8.08 -12.51 -7.28
C ASP A 43 8.05 -12.82 -5.78
N TRP A 44 7.36 -12.01 -5.00
CA TRP A 44 7.34 -12.11 -3.54
C TRP A 44 5.89 -11.89 -3.07
N PRO A 45 5.04 -12.90 -3.21
CA PRO A 45 3.63 -12.76 -2.78
C PRO A 45 3.53 -12.33 -1.33
N CYS A 46 2.79 -11.26 -1.09
CA CYS A 46 2.67 -10.67 0.24
C CYS A 46 1.26 -10.80 0.79
N ASP A 47 1.13 -10.49 2.08
CA ASP A 47 -0.13 -10.63 2.81
C ASP A 47 -0.91 -9.31 2.85
N LEU A 48 -0.25 -8.20 2.57
CA LEU A 48 -0.87 -6.88 2.55
C LEU A 48 0.00 -5.92 1.74
N ILE A 49 -0.64 -5.00 1.03
CA ILE A 49 0.04 -3.94 0.26
C ILE A 49 -0.41 -2.58 0.80
N LEU A 50 0.57 -1.74 1.15
CA LEU A 50 0.34 -0.30 1.37
C LEU A 50 0.66 0.40 0.05
N LEU A 51 -0.26 1.19 -0.47
CA LEU A 51 -0.18 1.68 -1.84
C LEU A 51 -0.52 3.15 -1.93
N ASP A 52 0.42 3.98 -2.38
CA ASP A 52 0.14 5.37 -2.70
C ASP A 52 -0.52 5.47 -4.07
N LEU A 53 -1.45 6.39 -4.23
CA LEU A 53 -2.06 6.67 -5.53
C LEU A 53 -1.14 7.46 -6.45
N MET A 54 -0.32 8.34 -5.87
CA MET A 54 0.54 9.26 -6.62
C MET A 54 1.91 8.65 -6.86
N LEU A 55 1.98 7.76 -7.84
CA LEU A 55 3.22 7.06 -8.18
C LEU A 55 3.69 7.49 -9.57
N PRO A 56 5.02 7.49 -9.81
CA PRO A 56 5.53 7.69 -11.16
C PRO A 56 5.21 6.50 -12.06
N GLU A 57 5.14 6.74 -13.35
CA GLU A 57 4.92 5.77 -14.43
C GLU A 57 3.53 5.16 -14.43
N LEU A 58 3.14 4.46 -13.37
CA LEU A 58 1.87 3.76 -13.28
C LEU A 58 1.20 4.16 -11.97
N SER A 59 0.02 4.78 -12.04
CA SER A 59 -0.67 5.27 -10.85
C SER A 59 -1.06 4.13 -9.90
N GLY A 60 -1.25 4.47 -8.63
CA GLY A 60 -1.69 3.48 -7.64
C GLY A 60 -3.04 2.86 -7.96
N ILE A 61 -3.96 3.62 -8.57
CA ILE A 61 -5.26 3.10 -9.01
C ILE A 61 -5.05 1.98 -10.05
N GLU A 62 -4.17 2.21 -11.02
CA GLU A 62 -3.89 1.20 -12.05
C GLU A 62 -3.19 -0.03 -11.46
N VAL A 63 -2.27 0.18 -10.52
CA VAL A 63 -1.62 -0.93 -9.81
C VAL A 63 -2.67 -1.78 -9.09
N CYS A 64 -3.58 -1.13 -8.35
CA CYS A 64 -4.66 -1.82 -7.63
C CYS A 64 -5.53 -2.63 -8.61
N ARG A 65 -5.93 -2.00 -9.72
CA ARG A 65 -6.77 -2.66 -10.73
C ARG A 65 -6.09 -3.92 -11.26
N ARG A 66 -4.80 -3.85 -11.59
CA ARG A 66 -4.05 -5.00 -12.13
C ARG A 66 -3.88 -6.10 -11.11
N ILE A 67 -3.60 -5.75 -9.85
CA ILE A 67 -3.48 -6.73 -8.78
C ILE A 67 -4.82 -7.45 -8.59
N ARG A 68 -5.92 -6.71 -8.59
CA ARG A 68 -7.25 -7.29 -8.39
C ARG A 68 -7.71 -8.23 -9.49
N GLN A 69 -7.11 -8.15 -10.69
CA GLN A 69 -7.36 -9.11 -11.75
C GLN A 69 -6.83 -10.50 -11.43
N LYS A 70 -5.87 -10.60 -10.51
CA LYS A 70 -5.16 -11.85 -10.24
C LYS A 70 -5.31 -12.35 -8.81
N ASP A 71 -5.59 -11.47 -7.85
CA ASP A 71 -5.59 -11.89 -6.47
C ASP A 71 -6.37 -10.92 -5.57
N ASN A 72 -6.68 -11.39 -4.35
CA ASN A 72 -7.47 -10.64 -3.37
C ASN A 72 -6.63 -10.16 -2.19
N VAL A 73 -5.34 -9.99 -2.36
CA VAL A 73 -4.47 -9.50 -1.28
C VAL A 73 -5.03 -8.19 -0.71
N PRO A 74 -5.09 -8.03 0.62
CA PRO A 74 -5.54 -6.77 1.21
C PRO A 74 -4.69 -5.59 0.75
N ILE A 75 -5.36 -4.51 0.35
CA ILE A 75 -4.70 -3.27 -0.10
C ILE A 75 -5.23 -2.12 0.75
N ILE A 76 -4.32 -1.41 1.41
CA ILE A 76 -4.62 -0.15 2.10
C ILE A 76 -3.97 0.97 1.29
N MET A 77 -4.76 1.90 0.81
CA MET A 77 -4.23 3.09 0.15
C MET A 77 -3.80 4.09 1.20
N LEU A 78 -2.59 4.62 1.05
CA LEU A 78 -2.00 5.59 1.98
C LEU A 78 -1.43 6.73 1.13
N THR A 79 -2.17 7.83 1.03
CA THR A 79 -1.89 8.86 0.03
C THR A 79 -2.28 10.25 0.53
N ALA A 80 -1.71 11.29 -0.09
CA ALA A 80 -2.08 12.68 0.17
C ALA A 80 -3.40 13.07 -0.51
N LYS A 81 -3.95 12.22 -1.37
CA LYS A 81 -5.23 12.45 -2.04
C LYS A 81 -6.38 12.28 -1.04
N ASP A 82 -6.99 13.40 -0.61
CA ASP A 82 -7.98 13.39 0.46
C ASP A 82 -9.41 13.73 0.03
N ASP A 83 -9.63 13.97 -1.26
CA ASP A 83 -10.98 14.23 -1.77
C ASP A 83 -11.88 13.01 -1.65
N VAL A 84 -13.15 13.22 -1.39
CA VAL A 84 -14.13 12.12 -1.29
C VAL A 84 -14.16 11.31 -2.59
N SER A 85 -14.07 11.98 -3.75
CA SER A 85 -14.07 11.30 -5.03
C SER A 85 -12.85 10.38 -5.20
N ASP A 86 -11.68 10.78 -4.71
CA ASP A 86 -10.49 9.92 -4.74
C ASP A 86 -10.67 8.70 -3.85
N LYS A 87 -11.24 8.89 -2.66
CA LYS A 87 -11.49 7.78 -1.72
C LYS A 87 -12.49 6.79 -2.31
N VAL A 88 -13.58 7.28 -2.89
CA VAL A 88 -14.59 6.42 -3.50
C VAL A 88 -13.98 5.63 -4.65
N MET A 89 -13.20 6.30 -5.51
CA MET A 89 -12.54 5.63 -6.63
C MET A 89 -11.57 4.54 -6.15
N GLY A 90 -10.77 4.83 -5.13
CA GLY A 90 -9.84 3.85 -4.59
C GLY A 90 -10.53 2.62 -4.06
N LEU A 91 -11.59 2.81 -3.28
CA LEU A 91 -12.37 1.71 -2.74
C LEU A 91 -13.09 0.94 -3.85
N ASP A 92 -13.66 1.64 -4.82
CA ASP A 92 -14.36 1.01 -5.96
C ASP A 92 -13.38 0.19 -6.82
N MET A 93 -12.12 0.59 -6.91
CA MET A 93 -11.11 -0.15 -7.67
C MET A 93 -10.60 -1.37 -6.90
N GLY A 94 -11.03 -1.58 -5.68
CA GLY A 94 -10.76 -2.79 -4.93
C GLY A 94 -9.87 -2.63 -3.71
N ALA A 95 -9.54 -1.41 -3.28
CA ALA A 95 -8.84 -1.21 -2.02
C ALA A 95 -9.75 -1.59 -0.86
N ASP A 96 -9.17 -2.18 0.18
CA ASP A 96 -9.90 -2.58 1.38
C ASP A 96 -10.02 -1.44 2.37
N ASP A 97 -9.11 -0.47 2.31
CA ASP A 97 -9.10 0.68 3.21
C ASP A 97 -8.38 1.85 2.55
N TYR A 98 -8.57 3.04 3.09
CA TYR A 98 -8.03 4.27 2.53
C TYR A 98 -7.66 5.22 3.67
N MET A 99 -6.39 5.59 3.76
CA MET A 99 -5.91 6.55 4.74
C MET A 99 -5.25 7.73 4.05
N THR A 100 -5.43 8.92 4.60
CA THR A 100 -4.82 10.14 4.06
C THR A 100 -3.59 10.54 4.86
N LYS A 101 -2.61 11.13 4.18
CA LYS A 101 -1.44 11.75 4.82
C LYS A 101 -1.79 13.19 5.21
N PRO A 102 -1.31 13.72 6.32
CA PRO A 102 -0.51 13.02 7.33
C PRO A 102 -1.35 12.05 8.16
N PHE A 103 -0.73 11.00 8.67
CA PHE A 103 -1.41 9.95 9.43
C PHE A 103 -0.71 9.68 10.75
N ALA A 104 -1.42 9.09 11.69
CA ALA A 104 -0.84 8.58 12.93
C ALA A 104 -0.40 7.13 12.70
N ILE A 105 0.85 6.81 13.07
CA ILE A 105 1.37 5.44 12.88
C ILE A 105 0.54 4.42 13.65
N GLU A 106 0.04 4.76 14.84
CA GLU A 106 -0.78 3.85 15.65
C GLU A 106 -2.07 3.47 14.91
N GLU A 107 -2.66 4.43 14.19
CA GLU A 107 -3.88 4.16 13.42
C GLU A 107 -3.58 3.25 12.24
N LEU A 108 -2.48 3.50 11.53
CA LEU A 108 -2.06 2.64 10.40
C LEU A 108 -1.83 1.21 10.87
N LEU A 109 -1.11 1.04 11.98
CA LEU A 109 -0.83 -0.28 12.53
C LEU A 109 -2.11 -1.01 12.91
N ALA A 110 -3.08 -0.29 13.50
CA ALA A 110 -4.37 -0.88 13.85
C ALA A 110 -5.16 -1.34 12.60
N ARG A 111 -5.15 -0.53 11.54
CA ARG A 111 -5.84 -0.90 10.30
C ARG A 111 -5.17 -2.08 9.61
N ILE A 112 -3.84 -2.17 9.68
CA ILE A 112 -3.10 -3.32 9.17
C ILE A 112 -3.51 -4.59 9.93
N ARG A 113 -3.60 -4.53 11.26
CA ARG A 113 -4.02 -5.68 12.06
C ARG A 113 -5.44 -6.15 11.72
N VAL A 114 -6.34 -5.22 11.44
CA VAL A 114 -7.71 -5.57 11.03
C VAL A 114 -7.72 -6.22 9.66
N ALA A 115 -6.90 -5.74 8.74
CA ALA A 115 -6.86 -6.24 7.36
C ALA A 115 -6.21 -7.63 7.24
N LEU A 116 -5.32 -7.97 8.15
CA LEU A 116 -4.59 -9.25 8.13
C LEU A 116 -5.37 -10.41 8.78
#